data_e16b3e079bf910ce739f818951c8dbf6
#
_entry.id   e16b3e079bf910ce739f818951c8dbf6
#
_cell.length_a   1.000
_cell.length_b   1.000
_cell.length_c   1.000
_cell.angle_alpha   90.00
_cell.angle_beta   90.00
_cell.angle_gamma   90.00
#
_symmetry.space_group_name_H-M   'P 1'
#
loop_
_entity.id
_entity.type
_entity.pdbx_description
1 polymer ?
#
loop_
_entity_poly.entity_id
_entity_poly.type
_entity_poly.pdbx_seq_one_letter_code
_entity_poly.pdbx_strand_id
1 'polypeptide(L)'
;MENGKWDLPTAIPFCKRAEDLDIFWLEEPLWFDDVESHRKLCHASSIPIALGEQLYSIDAFAQFISRDAMCYAQPDVTRLAGISEYLRTTDLAYCHRMPVLHMSATWGRFTFICHSIMK
;
A
#
# COMPACT_ATOMS: atom_id res chain seq x y z
N MET A 1 -1.05 4.88 10.95
CA MET A 1 -2.16 4.23 10.20
C MET A 1 -3.39 5.12 10.22
N GLU A 2 -3.79 5.66 9.08
CA GLU A 2 -4.93 6.59 9.02
C GLU A 2 -6.23 5.93 8.52
N ASN A 3 -6.16 4.74 7.97
CA ASN A 3 -7.30 3.94 7.51
C ASN A 3 -8.29 4.70 6.61
N GLY A 4 -7.74 5.44 5.63
CA GLY A 4 -8.56 6.11 4.64
C GLY A 4 -9.35 7.32 5.11
N LYS A 5 -8.90 7.98 6.17
CA LYS A 5 -9.66 9.10 6.76
C LYS A 5 -9.43 10.45 6.10
N TRP A 6 -8.34 10.58 5.36
CA TRP A 6 -7.98 11.86 4.75
C TRP A 6 -8.51 11.99 3.34
N ASP A 7 -8.65 13.22 2.91
CA ASP A 7 -8.82 13.57 1.51
C ASP A 7 -7.47 14.03 0.91
N LEU A 8 -7.42 14.18 -0.39
CA LEU A 8 -6.20 14.59 -1.09
C LEU A 8 -5.69 15.98 -0.67
N PRO A 9 -6.56 17.01 -0.49
CA PRO A 9 -6.13 18.30 0.03
C PRO A 9 -5.52 18.28 1.43
N THR A 10 -5.83 17.28 2.25
CA THR A 10 -5.23 17.07 3.57
C THR A 10 -3.92 16.30 3.48
N ALA A 11 -3.88 15.24 2.68
CA ALA A 11 -2.74 14.34 2.59
C ALA A 11 -1.50 15.00 1.95
N ILE A 12 -1.67 15.76 0.87
CA ILE A 12 -0.54 16.40 0.18
C ILE A 12 0.21 17.38 1.07
N PRO A 13 -0.45 18.35 1.76
CA PRO A 13 0.26 19.24 2.68
C PRO A 13 0.91 18.53 3.85
N PHE A 14 0.30 17.45 4.36
CA PHE A 14 0.92 16.63 5.39
C PHE A 14 2.24 16.03 4.91
N CYS A 15 2.23 15.37 3.75
CA CYS A 15 3.44 14.76 3.18
C CYS A 15 4.55 15.80 2.97
N LYS A 16 4.21 17.00 2.49
CA LYS A 16 5.18 18.10 2.32
C LYS A 16 5.80 18.57 3.63
N ARG A 17 5.01 18.67 4.70
CA ARG A 17 5.53 19.07 6.02
C ARG A 17 6.33 17.97 6.71
N ALA A 18 6.08 16.73 6.36
CA ALA A 18 6.71 15.57 6.96
C ALA A 18 7.90 15.02 6.15
N GLU A 19 8.24 15.63 5.01
CA GLU A 19 9.29 15.11 4.12
C GLU A 19 10.68 15.03 4.77
N ASP A 20 10.97 15.94 5.72
CA ASP A 20 12.24 15.96 6.45
C ASP A 20 12.31 14.98 7.64
N LEU A 21 11.22 14.25 7.92
CA LEU A 21 11.13 13.36 9.08
C LEU A 21 11.63 11.94 8.81
N ASP A 22 12.15 11.66 7.62
CA ASP A 22 12.65 10.32 7.21
C ASP A 22 11.63 9.19 7.44
N ILE A 23 10.38 9.43 7.05
CA ILE A 23 9.30 8.46 7.17
C ILE A 23 9.44 7.40 6.08
N PHE A 24 9.49 6.11 6.47
CA PHE A 24 9.62 5.00 5.53
C PHE A 24 8.43 4.86 4.58
N TRP A 25 7.22 4.97 5.08
CA TRP A 25 5.99 5.00 4.30
C TRP A 25 4.84 5.60 5.09
N LEU A 26 3.83 6.06 4.37
CA LEU A 26 2.53 6.45 4.92
C LEU A 26 1.50 5.39 4.52
N GLU A 27 0.83 4.82 5.51
CA GLU A 27 -0.09 3.70 5.32
C GLU A 27 -1.53 4.17 5.21
N GLU A 28 -2.18 3.78 4.13
CA GLU A 28 -3.61 4.01 3.85
C GLU A 28 -4.14 5.41 4.19
N PRO A 29 -3.52 6.49 3.68
CA PRO A 29 -3.96 7.84 4.04
C PRO A 29 -5.34 8.20 3.48
N LEU A 30 -5.68 7.70 2.30
CA LEU A 30 -6.90 8.03 1.57
C LEU A 30 -7.88 6.86 1.57
N TRP A 31 -9.12 7.10 1.12
CA TRP A 31 -10.11 6.06 0.98
C TRP A 31 -9.64 4.93 0.06
N PHE A 32 -9.83 3.69 0.48
CA PHE A 32 -9.18 2.49 -0.08
C PHE A 32 -9.54 2.19 -1.55
N ASP A 33 -10.63 2.69 -2.09
CA ASP A 33 -11.04 2.46 -3.48
C ASP A 33 -10.79 3.67 -4.41
N ASP A 34 -10.27 4.77 -3.88
CA ASP A 34 -9.95 5.96 -4.67
C ASP A 34 -8.56 5.87 -5.30
N VAL A 35 -8.48 5.10 -6.38
CA VAL A 35 -7.23 4.86 -7.12
C VAL A 35 -6.63 6.16 -7.66
N GLU A 36 -7.46 7.07 -8.17
CA GLU A 36 -6.98 8.31 -8.80
C GLU A 36 -6.37 9.27 -7.78
N SER A 37 -6.99 9.41 -6.61
CA SER A 37 -6.42 10.25 -5.54
C SER A 37 -5.12 9.66 -5.00
N HIS A 38 -5.03 8.34 -4.84
CA HIS A 38 -3.77 7.68 -4.46
C HIS A 38 -2.69 7.89 -5.51
N ARG A 39 -3.02 7.78 -6.80
CA ARG A 39 -2.07 8.07 -7.88
C ARG A 39 -1.52 9.49 -7.78
N LYS A 40 -2.39 10.49 -7.61
CA LYS A 40 -1.99 11.89 -7.44
C LYS A 40 -1.11 12.08 -6.20
N LEU A 41 -1.46 11.43 -5.09
CA LEU A 41 -0.68 11.50 -3.87
C LEU A 41 0.71 10.88 -4.04
N CYS A 42 0.81 9.70 -4.65
CA CYS A 42 2.10 9.05 -4.93
C CYS A 42 3.03 9.93 -5.78
N HIS A 43 2.46 10.66 -6.76
CA HIS A 43 3.24 11.57 -7.60
C HIS A 43 3.63 12.88 -6.91
N ALA A 44 2.83 13.32 -5.93
CA ALA A 44 3.07 14.58 -5.22
C ALA A 44 3.91 14.45 -3.94
N SER A 45 4.05 13.23 -3.41
CA SER A 45 4.70 12.95 -2.14
C SER A 45 6.10 12.36 -2.35
N SER A 46 7.06 12.82 -1.54
CA SER A 46 8.36 12.16 -1.37
C SER A 46 8.29 10.97 -0.41
N ILE A 47 7.23 10.90 0.43
CA ILE A 47 6.99 9.78 1.33
C ILE A 47 6.26 8.68 0.55
N PRO A 48 6.81 7.45 0.50
CA PRO A 48 6.15 6.34 -0.18
C PRO A 48 4.80 6.01 0.44
N ILE A 49 3.82 5.67 -0.40
CA ILE A 49 2.48 5.29 0.04
C ILE A 49 2.35 3.78 0.02
N ALA A 50 1.95 3.21 1.15
CA ALA A 50 1.68 1.79 1.31
C ALA A 50 0.18 1.56 1.50
N LEU A 51 -0.38 0.57 0.81
CA LEU A 51 -1.77 0.18 1.00
C LEU A 51 -2.02 -1.26 0.55
N GLY A 52 -3.15 -1.81 0.94
CA GLY A 52 -3.57 -3.13 0.48
C GLY A 52 -4.33 -3.97 1.48
N GLU A 53 -4.29 -3.66 2.78
CA GLU A 53 -5.02 -4.45 3.78
C GLU A 53 -6.55 -4.41 3.58
N GLN A 54 -7.07 -3.37 2.92
CA GLN A 54 -8.49 -3.24 2.59
C GLN A 54 -8.82 -3.64 1.15
N LEU A 55 -7.88 -4.20 0.41
CA LEU A 55 -8.11 -4.73 -0.93
C LEU A 55 -8.37 -6.25 -0.85
N TYR A 56 -9.51 -6.67 -1.41
CA TYR A 56 -10.02 -8.04 -1.26
C TYR A 56 -9.82 -8.94 -2.48
N SER A 57 -9.23 -8.41 -3.55
CA SER A 57 -9.02 -9.17 -4.79
C SER A 57 -7.75 -8.74 -5.52
N ILE A 58 -7.22 -9.65 -6.34
CA ILE A 58 -6.09 -9.36 -7.24
C ILE A 58 -6.45 -8.24 -8.23
N ASP A 59 -7.69 -8.16 -8.67
CA ASP A 59 -8.14 -7.12 -9.61
C ASP A 59 -8.05 -5.72 -8.98
N ALA A 60 -8.37 -5.60 -7.69
CA ALA A 60 -8.20 -4.36 -6.96
C ALA A 60 -6.73 -3.95 -6.90
N PHE A 61 -5.83 -4.87 -6.56
CA PHE A 61 -4.38 -4.60 -6.59
C PHE A 61 -3.88 -4.23 -7.98
N ALA A 62 -4.36 -4.92 -9.01
CA ALA A 62 -3.97 -4.63 -10.39
C ALA A 62 -4.31 -3.20 -10.81
N GLN A 63 -5.44 -2.65 -10.38
CA GLN A 63 -5.81 -1.28 -10.67
C GLN A 63 -4.86 -0.26 -10.03
N PHE A 64 -4.46 -0.47 -8.78
CA PHE A 64 -3.50 0.40 -8.10
C PHE A 64 -2.09 0.28 -8.69
N ILE A 65 -1.62 -0.94 -8.91
CA ILE A 65 -0.28 -1.21 -9.42
C ILE A 65 -0.11 -0.66 -10.84
N SER A 66 -1.05 -0.93 -11.74
CA SER A 66 -0.97 -0.51 -13.15
C SER A 66 -1.04 1.00 -13.36
N ARG A 67 -1.53 1.74 -12.37
CA ARG A 67 -1.66 3.20 -12.41
C ARG A 67 -0.65 3.94 -11.54
N ASP A 68 0.34 3.23 -10.99
CA ASP A 68 1.33 3.79 -10.05
C ASP A 68 0.67 4.52 -8.87
N ALA A 69 -0.40 3.92 -8.33
CA ALA A 69 -1.20 4.47 -7.25
C ALA A 69 -0.81 3.95 -5.86
N MET A 70 0.26 3.17 -5.78
CA MET A 70 0.90 2.73 -4.53
C MET A 70 2.40 2.57 -4.74
N CYS A 71 3.17 2.67 -3.65
CA CYS A 71 4.61 2.44 -3.65
C CYS A 71 4.97 1.09 -3.03
N TYR A 72 4.18 0.65 -2.07
CA TYR A 72 4.28 -0.65 -1.42
C TYR A 72 2.92 -1.34 -1.39
N ALA A 73 2.87 -2.59 -1.81
CA ALA A 73 1.68 -3.42 -1.72
C ALA A 73 1.66 -4.17 -0.38
N GLN A 74 0.53 -4.12 0.32
CA GLN A 74 0.32 -4.77 1.62
C GLN A 74 -0.83 -5.79 1.54
N PRO A 75 -0.66 -6.90 0.78
CA PRO A 75 -1.69 -7.92 0.72
C PRO A 75 -1.84 -8.63 2.06
N ASP A 76 -3.07 -8.85 2.49
CA ASP A 76 -3.42 -9.61 3.67
C ASP A 76 -4.09 -10.92 3.26
N VAL A 77 -3.49 -12.04 3.61
CA VAL A 77 -3.99 -13.37 3.26
C VAL A 77 -5.37 -13.66 3.86
N THR A 78 -5.71 -13.00 4.97
CA THR A 78 -7.02 -13.16 5.61
C THR A 78 -8.13 -12.35 4.92
N ARG A 79 -7.75 -11.35 4.13
CA ARG A 79 -8.67 -10.49 3.37
C ARG A 79 -8.86 -10.95 1.93
N LEU A 80 -7.82 -11.52 1.34
CA LEU A 80 -7.88 -12.16 0.04
C LEU A 80 -8.57 -13.53 0.15
N ALA A 81 -9.00 -14.09 -0.97
CA ALA A 81 -9.69 -15.38 -1.02
C ALA A 81 -8.76 -16.58 -0.77
N GLY A 82 -7.90 -16.49 0.22
CA GLY A 82 -6.99 -17.54 0.65
C GLY A 82 -5.58 -17.42 0.07
N ILE A 83 -4.77 -18.46 0.32
CA ILE A 83 -3.34 -18.48 -0.01
C ILE A 83 -3.10 -18.36 -1.52
N SER A 84 -3.91 -19.00 -2.34
CA SER A 84 -3.74 -18.96 -3.80
C SER A 84 -3.89 -17.54 -4.35
N GLU A 85 -4.88 -16.80 -3.89
CA GLU A 85 -5.11 -15.41 -4.31
C GLU A 85 -4.01 -14.49 -3.78
N TYR A 86 -3.56 -14.73 -2.55
CA TYR A 86 -2.43 -14.02 -1.96
C TYR A 86 -1.15 -14.20 -2.80
N LEU A 87 -0.82 -15.44 -3.18
CA LEU A 87 0.36 -15.73 -4.01
C LEU A 87 0.26 -15.08 -5.39
N ARG A 88 -0.91 -15.12 -6.02
CA ARG A 88 -1.13 -14.44 -7.31
C ARG A 88 -0.95 -12.93 -7.19
N THR A 89 -1.41 -12.35 -6.10
CA THR A 89 -1.26 -10.90 -5.84
C THR A 89 0.22 -10.54 -5.64
N THR A 90 0.97 -11.35 -4.91
CA THR A 90 2.41 -11.14 -4.73
C THR A 90 3.18 -11.32 -6.04
N ASP A 91 2.81 -12.29 -6.86
CA ASP A 91 3.39 -12.49 -8.19
C ASP A 91 3.12 -11.29 -9.11
N LEU A 92 1.90 -10.76 -9.08
CA LEU A 92 1.54 -9.56 -9.83
C LEU A 92 2.41 -8.36 -9.41
N ALA A 93 2.54 -8.14 -8.11
CA ALA A 93 3.40 -7.08 -7.58
C ALA A 93 4.86 -7.27 -8.01
N TYR A 94 5.36 -8.48 -7.94
CA TYR A 94 6.72 -8.83 -8.37
C TYR A 94 6.94 -8.52 -9.86
N CYS A 95 6.01 -8.90 -10.74
CA CYS A 95 6.08 -8.62 -12.17
C CYS A 95 6.17 -7.10 -12.48
N HIS A 96 5.58 -6.27 -11.64
CA HIS A 96 5.63 -4.81 -11.74
C HIS A 96 6.76 -4.19 -10.91
N ARG A 97 7.66 -4.99 -10.35
CA ARG A 97 8.74 -4.55 -9.44
C ARG A 97 8.23 -3.76 -8.23
N MET A 98 7.01 -4.08 -7.80
CA MET A 98 6.37 -3.47 -6.65
C MET A 98 6.82 -4.21 -5.38
N PRO A 99 7.43 -3.53 -4.40
CA PRO A 99 7.75 -4.14 -3.12
C PRO A 99 6.49 -4.58 -2.37
N VAL A 100 6.54 -5.74 -1.74
CA VAL A 100 5.45 -6.30 -0.95
C VAL A 100 5.82 -6.25 0.53
N LEU A 101 4.95 -5.66 1.33
CA LEU A 101 5.01 -5.69 2.78
C LEU A 101 4.01 -6.72 3.28
N HIS A 102 4.52 -7.83 3.84
CA HIS A 102 3.65 -8.89 4.36
C HIS A 102 3.02 -8.44 5.68
N MET A 103 1.68 -8.43 5.71
CA MET A 103 0.91 -8.20 6.94
C MET A 103 0.58 -9.54 7.57
N SER A 104 1.01 -9.76 8.81
CA SER A 104 0.49 -10.86 9.62
C SER A 104 -0.26 -10.27 10.82
N ALA A 105 -1.57 -10.34 10.79
CA ALA A 105 -2.40 -9.99 11.93
C ALA A 105 -2.35 -11.12 12.95
N THR A 106 -1.35 -11.12 13.82
CA THR A 106 -1.39 -11.92 15.04
C THR A 106 -1.70 -11.01 16.22
N TRP A 107 -2.93 -11.06 16.70
CA TRP A 107 -3.40 -10.59 18.02
C TRP A 107 -2.57 -9.45 18.64
N GLY A 108 -2.71 -8.22 18.13
CA GLY A 108 -2.23 -7.00 18.77
C GLY A 108 -0.73 -6.72 18.67
N ARG A 109 0.05 -7.51 17.93
CA ARG A 109 1.44 -7.20 17.59
C ARG A 109 1.64 -7.31 16.09
N PHE A 110 1.76 -6.18 15.42
CA PHE A 110 2.16 -6.12 14.03
C PHE A 110 3.66 -6.45 13.93
N THR A 111 3.98 -7.64 13.46
CA THR A 111 5.36 -7.97 13.10
C THR A 111 5.50 -7.70 11.62
N PHE A 112 6.16 -6.60 11.28
CA PHE A 112 6.54 -6.30 9.90
C PHE A 112 7.69 -7.22 9.48
N ILE A 113 7.39 -8.21 8.64
CA ILE A 113 8.45 -8.94 7.96
C ILE A 113 8.64 -8.25 6.62
N CYS A 114 9.58 -7.32 6.59
CA CYS A 114 10.07 -6.75 5.35
C CYS A 114 10.91 -7.83 4.64
N HIS A 115 10.29 -8.59 3.73
CA HIS A 115 11.08 -9.40 2.80
C HIS A 115 11.36 -8.54 1.57
N SER A 116 12.44 -7.79 1.66
CA SER A 116 13.07 -7.22 0.49
C SER A 116 13.64 -8.36 -0.34
N ILE A 117 12.86 -8.86 -1.30
CA ILE A 117 13.45 -9.66 -2.37
C ILE A 117 14.03 -8.67 -3.36
N MET A 118 15.19 -8.13 -3.00
CA MET A 118 16.08 -7.53 -3.97
C MET A 118 17.06 -8.61 -4.45
N LYS A 119 16.84 -9.10 -5.65
CA LYS A 119 17.94 -9.54 -6.54
C LYS A 119 17.56 -9.26 -7.96
#